data_171f6615e5dc37b0541410385abfbfa2
#
_entry.id   171f6615e5dc37b0541410385abfbfa2
#
_cell.length_a   1.000
_cell.length_b   1.000
_cell.length_c   1.000
_cell.angle_alpha   90.00
_cell.angle_beta   90.00
_cell.angle_gamma   90.00
#
_symmetry.space_group_name_H-M   'P 1'
#
loop_
_entity.id
_entity.type
_entity.pdbx_description
1 polymer ?
#
loop_
_entity_poly.entity_id
_entity_poly.type
_entity_poly.pdbx_seq_one_letter_code
_entity_poly.pdbx_strand_id
1 'polypeptide(L)'
;MQSISDARSGFAVLENGTQLQTAAMILENGEASGPLANEHPQSEQVLYVVSGEVEAEIGDARFTMRAGDSVIVPTGAPHRFTNRASEPAVTFNVYAPKAY
;
A
#
# COMPACT_ATOMS: atom_id res chain seq x y z
N MET A 1 8.33 -10.80 15.20
CA MET A 1 8.81 -10.41 13.87
C MET A 1 7.99 -11.09 12.80
N GLN A 2 7.58 -10.34 11.80
CA GLN A 2 6.84 -10.87 10.66
C GLN A 2 7.56 -10.48 9.37
N SER A 3 7.43 -11.31 8.35
CA SER A 3 8.08 -11.09 7.05
C SER A 3 7.03 -10.89 5.96
N ILE A 4 7.35 -10.07 4.95
CA ILE A 4 6.51 -9.95 3.75
C ILE A 4 6.29 -11.33 3.12
N SER A 5 7.27 -12.22 3.19
CA SER A 5 7.14 -13.57 2.64
C SER A 5 6.07 -14.40 3.35
N ASP A 6 5.60 -13.98 4.52
CA ASP A 6 4.50 -14.65 5.21
C ASP A 6 3.14 -14.27 4.61
N ALA A 7 3.06 -13.15 3.88
CA ALA A 7 1.86 -12.76 3.16
C ALA A 7 1.81 -13.53 1.84
N ARG A 8 0.63 -14.02 1.46
CA ARG A 8 0.47 -14.81 0.24
C ARG A 8 -0.11 -13.97 -0.89
N SER A 9 -1.22 -13.31 -0.64
CA SER A 9 -1.88 -12.42 -1.59
C SER A 9 -2.79 -11.49 -0.81
N GLY A 10 -3.14 -10.36 -1.43
CA GLY A 10 -3.99 -9.37 -0.79
C GLY A 10 -3.28 -8.61 0.31
N PHE A 11 -4.04 -8.12 1.26
CA PHE A 11 -3.56 -7.28 2.35
C PHE A 11 -3.41 -8.08 3.64
N ALA A 12 -2.26 -7.90 4.31
CA ALA A 12 -2.01 -8.56 5.60
C ALA A 12 -1.25 -7.61 6.53
N VAL A 13 -1.78 -7.43 7.73
CA VAL A 13 -1.06 -6.71 8.80
C VAL A 13 0.12 -7.57 9.23
N LEU A 14 1.31 -6.97 9.35
CA LEU A 14 2.53 -7.66 9.76
C LEU A 14 2.83 -7.42 11.23
N GLU A 15 3.00 -6.16 11.63
CA GLU A 15 3.37 -5.81 13.00
C GLU A 15 2.48 -4.68 13.53
N ASN A 16 2.20 -4.71 14.83
CA ASN A 16 1.51 -3.63 15.53
C ASN A 16 2.42 -3.03 16.57
N GLY A 17 2.79 -1.77 16.39
CA GLY A 17 3.46 -0.98 17.40
C GLY A 17 2.44 -0.25 18.28
N THR A 18 2.90 0.68 19.10
CA THR A 18 2.02 1.54 19.89
C THR A 18 1.44 2.68 19.06
N GLN A 19 2.21 3.21 18.11
CA GLN A 19 1.81 4.36 17.30
C GLN A 19 1.74 4.05 15.82
N LEU A 20 2.36 2.95 15.38
CA LEU A 20 2.43 2.59 13.96
C LEU A 20 2.13 1.12 13.75
N GLN A 21 1.86 0.79 12.50
CA GLN A 21 1.50 -0.55 12.09
C GLN A 21 2.13 -0.81 10.73
N THR A 22 2.64 -2.01 10.52
CA THR A 22 3.16 -2.40 9.22
C THR A 22 2.26 -3.43 8.57
N ALA A 23 2.24 -3.42 7.23
CA ALA A 23 1.42 -4.34 6.45
C ALA A 23 2.06 -4.62 5.11
N ALA A 24 1.79 -5.80 4.57
CA ALA A 24 2.11 -6.14 3.20
C ALA A 24 0.84 -6.10 2.37
N MET A 25 0.95 -5.65 1.13
CA MET A 25 -0.13 -5.75 0.18
C MET A 25 0.44 -6.26 -1.14
N ILE A 26 -0.09 -7.38 -1.60
CA ILE A 26 0.33 -8.03 -2.83
C ILE A 26 -0.85 -7.96 -3.81
N LEU A 27 -0.62 -7.29 -4.93
CA LEU A 27 -1.63 -7.10 -5.96
C LEU A 27 -1.26 -7.92 -7.19
N GLU A 28 -2.16 -8.82 -7.57
CA GLU A 28 -2.03 -9.56 -8.81
C GLU A 28 -2.45 -8.68 -10.00
N ASN A 29 -2.19 -9.15 -11.22
CA ASN A 29 -2.58 -8.42 -12.43
C ASN A 29 -4.04 -7.99 -12.36
N GLY A 30 -4.29 -6.72 -12.56
CA GLY A 30 -5.64 -6.16 -12.57
C GLY A 30 -6.22 -5.82 -11.20
N GLU A 31 -5.57 -6.23 -10.11
CA GLU A 31 -6.08 -5.95 -8.77
C GLU A 31 -5.76 -4.53 -8.31
N ALA A 32 -6.66 -3.98 -7.52
CA ALA A 32 -6.49 -2.68 -6.88
C ALA A 32 -6.57 -2.83 -5.37
N SER A 33 -5.99 -1.86 -4.66
CA SER A 33 -6.03 -1.82 -3.19
C SER A 33 -7.43 -1.63 -2.63
N GLY A 34 -8.34 -1.13 -3.44
CA GLY A 34 -9.72 -0.85 -3.07
C GLY A 34 -10.27 0.23 -3.99
N PRO A 35 -11.46 0.76 -3.71
CA PRO A 35 -11.97 1.91 -4.45
C PRO A 35 -11.11 3.16 -4.17
N LEU A 36 -11.19 4.14 -5.05
CA LEU A 36 -10.55 5.44 -4.82
C LEU A 36 -11.32 6.13 -3.69
N ALA A 37 -10.81 5.98 -2.48
CA ALA A 37 -11.49 6.42 -1.28
C ALA A 37 -10.49 6.69 -0.15
N ASN A 38 -10.97 7.36 0.89
CA ASN A 38 -10.23 7.65 2.10
C ASN A 38 -10.44 6.50 3.09
N GLU A 39 -9.68 5.41 2.92
CA GLU A 39 -9.93 4.17 3.64
C GLU A 39 -9.39 4.16 5.08
N HIS A 40 -8.47 5.07 5.41
CA HIS A 40 -7.93 5.21 6.77
C HIS A 40 -7.79 6.69 7.11
N PRO A 41 -8.91 7.35 7.38
CA PRO A 41 -8.97 8.82 7.45
C PRO A 41 -8.15 9.45 8.56
N GLN A 42 -7.72 8.65 9.54
CA GLN A 42 -6.95 9.15 10.68
C GLN A 42 -5.45 8.92 10.54
N SER A 43 -5.01 8.18 9.52
CA SER A 43 -3.62 7.72 9.41
C SER A 43 -2.94 8.29 8.18
N GLU A 44 -1.66 8.61 8.33
CA GLU A 44 -0.75 8.68 7.19
C GLU A 44 -0.33 7.28 6.81
N GLN A 45 0.03 7.10 5.55
CA GLN A 45 0.53 5.82 5.05
C GLN A 45 1.80 6.07 4.25
N VAL A 46 2.84 5.27 4.51
CA VAL A 46 3.93 5.10 3.56
C VAL A 46 3.65 3.84 2.77
N LEU A 47 3.72 3.91 1.44
CA LEU A 47 3.73 2.72 0.60
C LEU A 47 5.07 2.66 -0.12
N TYR A 48 5.75 1.53 0.01
CA TYR A 48 7.02 1.23 -0.65
C TYR A 48 6.83 0.04 -1.57
N VAL A 49 7.23 0.18 -2.84
CA VAL A 49 7.14 -0.92 -3.80
C VAL A 49 8.40 -1.77 -3.68
N VAL A 50 8.22 -3.01 -3.26
CA VAL A 50 9.31 -3.98 -3.11
C VAL A 50 9.64 -4.61 -4.46
N SER A 51 8.62 -5.02 -5.21
CA SER A 51 8.78 -5.58 -6.54
C SER A 51 7.54 -5.33 -7.38
N GLY A 52 7.72 -5.36 -8.69
CA GLY A 52 6.64 -5.06 -9.63
C GLY A 52 6.42 -3.55 -9.79
N GLU A 53 5.23 -3.19 -10.24
CA GLU A 53 4.86 -1.78 -10.37
C GLU A 53 3.38 -1.58 -10.10
N VAL A 54 3.04 -0.40 -9.65
CA VAL A 54 1.64 -0.01 -9.42
C VAL A 54 1.39 1.37 -9.99
N GLU A 55 0.16 1.59 -10.43
CA GLU A 55 -0.34 2.93 -10.73
C GLU A 55 -0.91 3.48 -9.44
N ALA A 56 -0.41 4.63 -9.02
CA ALA A 56 -0.84 5.29 -7.80
C ALA A 56 -1.78 6.44 -8.14
N GLU A 57 -2.85 6.54 -7.37
CA GLU A 57 -3.77 7.67 -7.40
C GLU A 57 -3.86 8.19 -5.97
N ILE A 58 -3.48 9.46 -5.76
CA ILE A 58 -3.52 10.11 -4.44
C ILE A 58 -4.07 11.52 -4.66
N GLY A 59 -5.27 11.78 -4.12
CA GLY A 59 -5.97 13.01 -4.43
C GLY A 59 -6.16 13.13 -5.95
N ASP A 60 -5.68 14.22 -6.52
CA ASP A 60 -5.73 14.45 -7.96
C ASP A 60 -4.50 13.96 -8.70
N ALA A 61 -3.49 13.49 -7.98
CA ALA A 61 -2.23 13.05 -8.59
C ALA A 61 -2.36 11.60 -9.07
N ARG A 62 -1.71 11.29 -10.20
CA ARG A 62 -1.68 9.97 -10.79
C ARG A 62 -0.30 9.71 -11.36
N PHE A 63 0.33 8.61 -10.98
CA PHE A 63 1.70 8.30 -11.40
C PHE A 63 1.99 6.81 -11.25
N THR A 64 3.04 6.35 -11.92
CA THR A 64 3.50 4.97 -11.82
C THR A 64 4.62 4.87 -10.81
N MET A 65 4.53 3.87 -9.93
CA MET A 65 5.59 3.55 -8.98
C MET A 65 6.18 2.18 -9.34
N ARG A 66 7.50 2.08 -9.24
CA ARG A 66 8.25 0.84 -9.52
C ARG A 66 9.05 0.43 -8.31
N ALA A 67 9.62 -0.77 -8.37
CA ALA A 67 10.44 -1.29 -7.28
C ALA A 67 11.47 -0.26 -6.79
N GLY A 68 11.49 -0.02 -5.49
CA GLY A 68 12.34 0.98 -4.86
C GLY A 68 11.68 2.32 -4.61
N ASP A 69 10.53 2.58 -5.21
CA ASP A 69 9.81 3.84 -5.02
C ASP A 69 8.97 3.82 -3.75
N SER A 70 8.86 4.97 -3.10
CA SER A 70 7.99 5.15 -1.95
C SER A 70 7.19 6.43 -2.07
N VAL A 71 6.03 6.45 -1.41
CA VAL A 71 5.16 7.61 -1.40
C VAL A 71 4.48 7.72 -0.04
N ILE A 72 4.16 8.93 0.36
CA ILE A 72 3.32 9.17 1.54
C ILE A 72 1.91 9.51 1.05
N VAL A 73 0.93 8.78 1.59
CA VAL A 73 -0.47 9.12 1.45
C VAL A 73 -0.82 10.00 2.64
N PRO A 74 -1.13 11.28 2.43
CA PRO A 74 -1.48 12.17 3.53
C PRO A 74 -2.77 11.72 4.23
N THR A 75 -2.88 12.04 5.50
CA THR A 75 -4.12 11.83 6.25
C THR A 75 -5.29 12.47 5.50
N GLY A 76 -6.34 11.70 5.30
CA GLY A 76 -7.56 12.20 4.66
C GLY A 76 -7.57 12.18 3.14
N ALA A 77 -6.45 11.88 2.49
CA ALA A 77 -6.41 11.87 1.02
C ALA A 77 -7.06 10.60 0.47
N PRO A 78 -7.99 10.72 -0.48
CA PRO A 78 -8.47 9.54 -1.21
C PRO A 78 -7.33 8.96 -2.03
N HIS A 79 -7.24 7.64 -2.07
CA HIS A 79 -6.12 6.97 -2.74
C HIS A 79 -6.50 5.59 -3.23
N ARG A 80 -5.75 5.12 -4.22
CA ARG A 80 -5.87 3.77 -4.75
C ARG A 80 -4.57 3.40 -5.45
N PHE A 81 -4.16 2.13 -5.28
CA PHE A 81 -3.02 1.57 -5.98
C PHE A 81 -3.53 0.39 -6.82
N THR A 82 -3.15 0.35 -8.08
CA THR A 82 -3.63 -0.66 -9.02
C THR A 82 -2.46 -1.30 -9.73
N ASN A 83 -2.44 -2.64 -9.79
CA ASN A 83 -1.46 -3.35 -10.60
C ASN A 83 -2.03 -3.59 -11.99
N ARG A 84 -1.50 -2.91 -13.00
CA ARG A 84 -1.89 -3.10 -14.39
C ARG A 84 -0.88 -3.92 -15.18
N ALA A 85 0.19 -4.36 -14.53
CA ALA A 85 1.22 -5.18 -15.15
C ALA A 85 0.89 -6.67 -15.02
N SER A 86 1.61 -7.51 -15.77
CA SER A 86 1.38 -8.96 -15.76
C SER A 86 1.95 -9.65 -14.52
N GLU A 87 3.01 -9.05 -13.92
CA GLU A 87 3.65 -9.62 -12.74
C GLU A 87 3.00 -9.12 -11.46
N PRO A 88 3.03 -9.90 -10.35
CA PRO A 88 2.54 -9.40 -9.07
C PRO A 88 3.30 -8.18 -8.60
N ALA A 89 2.61 -7.27 -7.95
CA ALA A 89 3.23 -6.14 -7.26
C ALA A 89 3.24 -6.41 -5.76
N VAL A 90 4.40 -6.30 -5.15
CA VAL A 90 4.58 -6.50 -3.70
C VAL A 90 4.89 -5.15 -3.07
N THR A 91 4.09 -4.77 -2.09
CA THR A 91 4.26 -3.49 -1.40
C THR A 91 4.41 -3.70 0.09
N PHE A 92 5.19 -2.82 0.71
CA PHE A 92 5.32 -2.72 2.16
C PHE A 92 4.74 -1.39 2.59
N ASN A 93 3.90 -1.42 3.63
CA ASN A 93 3.13 -0.27 4.05
C ASN A 93 3.32 0.00 5.54
N VAL A 94 3.37 1.28 5.90
CA VAL A 94 3.40 1.72 7.30
C VAL A 94 2.26 2.71 7.49
N TYR A 95 1.48 2.49 8.55
CA TYR A 95 0.37 3.39 8.94
C TYR A 95 0.68 4.00 10.30
N ALA A 96 0.49 5.31 10.42
CA ALA A 96 0.67 6.03 11.67
C ALA A 96 -0.38 7.14 11.78
N PRO A 97 -1.23 7.13 12.84
CA PRO A 97 -1.44 6.03 13.78
C PRO A 97 -1.96 4.76 13.10
N LYS A 98 -2.07 3.69 13.84
CA LYS A 98 -2.53 2.40 13.31
C LYS A 98 -3.88 2.54 12.64
N ALA A 99 -4.06 1.88 11.48
CA ALA A 99 -5.26 1.98 10.66
C ALA A 99 -6.15 0.72 10.76
N TYR A 100 -5.54 -0.41 11.07
CA TYR A 100 -6.23 -1.72 11.00
C TYR A 100 -6.11 -2.54 12.28
#